data_6a6cda6b331e2047cab8d2fe3b02b7b4
#
_entry.id   6a6cda6b331e2047cab8d2fe3b02b7b4
#
_cell.length_a   1.000
_cell.length_b   1.000
_cell.length_c   1.000
_cell.angle_alpha   90.00
_cell.angle_beta   90.00
_cell.angle_gamma   90.00
#
_symmetry.space_group_name_H-M   'P 1'
#
loop_
_entity.id
_entity.type
_entity.pdbx_description
1 polymer ?
#
loop_
_entity_poly.entity_id
_entity_poly.type
_entity_poly.pdbx_seq_one_letter_code
_entity_poly.pdbx_strand_id
1 'polypeptide(L)'
;MAGVTNVAFRTLCRELEEARAGTVSGLYVCEMVTARALVERHPVTMHMTTFAPQESPRSLQLYTVDPATTYDAAKMIVDEDLADHIDINFGCPVPKVTRRGGGAALPYKRRLFSQIVAAAVRATEGTSVPVTVKF
;
A
#
# COMPACT_ATOMS: atom_id res chain seq x y z
N MET A 1 7.72 5.08 1.82
CA MET A 1 8.23 5.47 3.17
C MET A 1 7.40 6.63 3.68
N ALA A 2 6.83 6.50 4.88
CA ALA A 2 6.00 7.56 5.47
C ALA A 2 6.78 8.90 5.55
N GLY A 3 6.14 9.98 5.12
CA GLY A 3 6.72 11.32 5.05
C GLY A 3 7.75 11.57 3.93
N VAL A 4 7.96 10.59 3.04
CA VAL A 4 8.98 10.70 1.98
C VAL A 4 8.39 10.43 0.60
N THR A 5 7.72 9.29 0.40
CA THR A 5 7.28 8.86 -0.93
C THR A 5 5.93 9.46 -1.35
N ASN A 6 5.78 10.78 -1.18
CA ASN A 6 4.65 11.53 -1.71
C ASN A 6 4.70 11.65 -3.24
N VAL A 7 3.67 12.22 -3.85
CA VAL A 7 3.56 12.34 -5.32
C VAL A 7 4.80 13.05 -5.91
N ALA A 8 5.23 14.18 -5.32
CA ALA A 8 6.35 14.95 -5.86
C ALA A 8 7.66 14.16 -5.86
N PHE A 9 7.94 13.42 -4.78
CA PHE A 9 9.14 12.58 -4.70
C PHE A 9 9.08 11.43 -5.70
N ARG A 10 7.94 10.74 -5.83
CA ARG A 10 7.79 9.66 -6.81
C ARG A 10 7.94 10.18 -8.24
N THR A 11 7.33 11.33 -8.55
CA THR A 11 7.48 11.98 -9.87
C THR A 11 8.95 12.25 -10.18
N LEU A 12 9.68 12.89 -9.27
CA LEU A 12 11.12 13.15 -9.45
C LEU A 12 11.92 11.86 -9.71
N CYS A 13 11.65 10.80 -8.93
CA CYS A 13 12.35 9.51 -9.13
C CYS A 13 12.05 8.90 -10.51
N ARG A 14 10.81 9.00 -10.97
CA ARG A 14 10.40 8.50 -12.30
C ARG A 14 11.06 9.30 -13.42
N GLU A 15 11.07 10.62 -13.33
CA GLU A 15 11.73 11.50 -14.30
C GLU A 15 13.25 11.23 -14.41
N LEU A 16 13.91 11.00 -13.26
CA LEU A 16 15.32 10.66 -13.23
C LEU A 16 15.61 9.26 -13.83
N GLU A 17 14.74 8.27 -13.58
CA GLU A 17 14.84 6.96 -14.20
C GLU A 17 14.65 7.06 -15.71
N GLU A 18 13.61 7.76 -16.17
CA GLU A 18 13.32 7.96 -17.58
C GLU A 18 14.47 8.68 -18.30
N ALA A 19 14.99 9.75 -17.72
CA ALA A 19 16.11 10.49 -18.28
C ALA A 19 17.38 9.65 -18.42
N ARG A 20 17.60 8.68 -17.51
CA ARG A 20 18.78 7.81 -17.51
C ARG A 20 18.60 6.57 -18.37
N ALA A 21 17.45 5.92 -18.31
CA ALA A 21 17.20 4.61 -18.90
C ALA A 21 16.31 4.66 -20.16
N GLY A 22 15.74 5.83 -20.49
CA GLY A 22 14.80 6.01 -21.61
C GLY A 22 13.41 5.43 -21.34
N THR A 23 13.19 4.86 -20.17
CA THR A 23 11.90 4.29 -19.77
C THR A 23 11.79 4.21 -18.25
N VAL A 24 10.56 4.20 -17.76
CA VAL A 24 10.27 3.96 -16.33
C VAL A 24 9.86 2.51 -16.16
N SER A 25 10.69 1.72 -15.48
CA SER A 25 10.46 0.30 -15.18
C SER A 25 10.27 0.01 -13.69
N GLY A 26 10.62 0.97 -12.83
CA GLY A 26 10.50 0.86 -11.38
C GLY A 26 9.05 0.90 -10.88
N LEU A 27 8.77 0.11 -9.83
CA LEU A 27 7.52 0.21 -9.09
C LEU A 27 7.66 1.25 -7.97
N TYR A 28 6.99 2.39 -8.15
CA TYR A 28 7.01 3.49 -7.18
C TYR A 28 5.80 3.42 -6.25
N VAL A 29 6.06 3.09 -4.99
CA VAL A 29 5.02 2.83 -4.00
C VAL A 29 4.74 4.09 -3.19
N CYS A 30 3.46 4.43 -2.98
CA CYS A 30 3.06 5.58 -2.17
C CYS A 30 3.47 5.45 -0.69
N GLU A 31 3.20 6.47 0.09
CA GLU A 31 3.41 6.41 1.54
C GLU A 31 2.53 5.32 2.18
N MET A 32 3.02 4.74 3.28
CA MET A 32 2.27 3.74 4.03
C MET A 32 1.03 4.37 4.68
N VAL A 33 -0.15 3.93 4.29
CA VAL A 33 -1.43 4.34 4.88
C VAL A 33 -2.04 3.22 5.74
N THR A 34 -2.78 3.58 6.78
CA THR A 34 -3.47 2.55 7.57
C THR A 34 -4.78 2.16 6.87
N ALA A 35 -5.04 0.87 6.74
CA ALA A 35 -6.27 0.35 6.15
C ALA A 35 -7.52 0.95 6.82
N ARG A 36 -7.50 1.06 8.15
CA ARG A 36 -8.60 1.66 8.94
C ARG A 36 -8.89 3.10 8.53
N ALA A 37 -7.86 3.96 8.44
CA ALA A 37 -8.05 5.35 8.07
C ALA A 37 -8.46 5.52 6.59
N LEU A 38 -8.08 4.57 5.73
CA LEU A 38 -8.54 4.54 4.33
C LEU A 38 -10.05 4.25 4.27
N VAL A 39 -10.51 3.18 4.94
CA VAL A 39 -11.94 2.82 5.00
C VAL A 39 -12.78 3.94 5.62
N GLU A 40 -12.26 4.61 6.65
CA GLU A 40 -12.90 5.77 7.29
C GLU A 40 -12.79 7.07 6.46
N ARG A 41 -12.15 7.02 5.29
CA ARG A 41 -11.95 8.17 4.39
C ARG A 41 -11.31 9.37 5.07
N HIS A 42 -10.36 9.10 5.98
CA HIS A 42 -9.67 10.19 6.67
C HIS A 42 -8.97 11.11 5.65
N PRO A 43 -9.20 12.43 5.67
CA PRO A 43 -8.77 13.34 4.59
C PRO A 43 -7.26 13.28 4.29
N VAL A 44 -6.42 13.21 5.33
CA VAL A 44 -4.97 13.09 5.16
C VAL A 44 -4.60 11.76 4.48
N THR A 45 -5.27 10.67 4.86
CA THR A 45 -5.04 9.35 4.24
C THR A 45 -5.46 9.36 2.78
N MET A 46 -6.62 9.91 2.46
CA MET A 46 -7.08 10.04 1.07
C MET A 46 -6.10 10.86 0.23
N HIS A 47 -5.56 11.95 0.78
CA HIS A 47 -4.51 12.72 0.10
C HIS A 47 -3.22 11.91 -0.12
N MET A 48 -2.82 11.06 0.82
CA MET A 48 -1.63 10.20 0.68
C MET A 48 -1.79 9.10 -0.39
N THR A 49 -3.03 8.77 -0.78
CA THR A 49 -3.33 7.78 -1.84
C THR A 49 -3.46 8.41 -3.22
N THR A 50 -3.12 9.69 -3.39
CA THR A 50 -3.14 10.32 -4.71
C THR A 50 -1.91 9.97 -5.53
N PHE A 51 -2.10 9.91 -6.84
CA PHE A 51 -1.07 9.65 -7.83
C PHE A 51 -1.06 10.74 -8.90
N ALA A 52 0.11 11.01 -9.49
CA ALA A 52 0.19 11.89 -10.64
C ALA A 52 -0.39 11.21 -11.89
N PRO A 53 -0.95 11.95 -12.86
CA PRO A 53 -1.58 11.37 -14.05
C PRO A 53 -0.68 10.42 -14.86
N GLN A 54 0.62 10.62 -14.82
CA GLN A 54 1.62 9.79 -15.51
C GLN A 54 2.11 8.60 -14.68
N GLU A 55 1.68 8.45 -13.43
CA GLU A 55 2.09 7.31 -12.60
C GLU A 55 1.34 6.03 -13.03
N SER A 56 2.08 5.09 -13.60
CA SER A 56 1.61 3.75 -13.93
C SER A 56 2.78 2.75 -13.77
N PRO A 57 2.57 1.63 -13.05
CA PRO A 57 1.39 1.34 -12.25
C PRO A 57 1.33 2.19 -10.97
N ARG A 58 0.11 2.52 -10.51
CA ARG A 58 -0.16 3.18 -9.22
C ARG A 58 -0.07 2.13 -8.11
N SER A 59 0.90 2.25 -7.23
CA SER A 59 1.12 1.28 -6.15
C SER A 59 0.80 1.87 -4.78
N LEU A 60 -0.18 1.28 -4.09
CA LEU A 60 -0.65 1.74 -2.79
C LEU A 60 -0.18 0.81 -1.68
N GLN A 61 0.51 1.37 -0.65
CA GLN A 61 0.99 0.57 0.47
C GLN A 61 0.06 0.67 1.68
N LEU A 62 -0.50 -0.46 2.10
CA LEU A 62 -1.33 -0.59 3.29
C LEU A 62 -0.52 -1.02 4.52
N TYR A 63 -0.88 -0.48 5.67
CA TYR A 63 -0.60 -1.01 6.99
C TYR A 63 -1.90 -1.48 7.64
N THR A 64 -1.90 -2.68 8.18
CA THR A 64 -3.08 -3.26 8.82
C THR A 64 -2.70 -4.24 9.92
N VAL A 65 -3.65 -4.51 10.83
CA VAL A 65 -3.57 -5.51 11.89
C VAL A 65 -4.87 -6.30 12.04
N ASP A 66 -5.82 -6.05 11.14
CA ASP A 66 -7.15 -6.66 11.18
C ASP A 66 -7.58 -7.17 9.80
N PRO A 67 -7.93 -8.47 9.66
CA PRO A 67 -8.31 -9.04 8.37
C PRO A 67 -9.58 -8.45 7.76
N ALA A 68 -10.59 -8.09 8.58
CA ALA A 68 -11.84 -7.51 8.08
C ALA A 68 -11.58 -6.13 7.46
N THR A 69 -10.91 -5.26 8.22
CA THR A 69 -10.50 -3.92 7.71
C THR A 69 -9.57 -4.02 6.50
N THR A 70 -8.74 -5.08 6.43
CA THR A 70 -7.88 -5.31 5.25
C THR A 70 -8.72 -5.61 4.02
N TYR A 71 -9.72 -6.48 4.16
CA TYR A 71 -10.64 -6.79 3.08
C TYR A 71 -11.37 -5.54 2.59
N ASP A 72 -11.95 -4.76 3.51
CA ASP A 72 -12.71 -3.56 3.18
C ASP A 72 -11.83 -2.51 2.47
N ALA A 73 -10.58 -2.32 2.95
CA ALA A 73 -9.63 -1.40 2.34
C ALA A 73 -9.21 -1.85 0.94
N ALA A 74 -8.88 -3.12 0.76
CA ALA A 74 -8.50 -3.68 -0.54
C ALA A 74 -9.68 -3.63 -1.52
N LYS A 75 -10.88 -3.93 -1.05
CA LYS A 75 -12.11 -3.83 -1.84
C LYS A 75 -12.39 -2.39 -2.27
N MET A 76 -12.25 -1.41 -1.37
CA MET A 76 -12.38 0.00 -1.68
C MET A 76 -11.37 0.45 -2.75
N ILE A 77 -10.10 0.00 -2.65
CA ILE A 77 -9.07 0.32 -3.64
C ILE A 77 -9.47 -0.16 -5.03
N VAL A 78 -10.02 -1.37 -5.14
CA VAL A 78 -10.47 -1.96 -6.40
C VAL A 78 -11.72 -1.25 -6.92
N ASP A 79 -12.76 -1.12 -6.10
CA ASP A 79 -14.07 -0.61 -6.51
C ASP A 79 -14.03 0.87 -6.94
N GLU A 80 -13.13 1.64 -6.34
CA GLU A 80 -12.98 3.07 -6.61
C GLU A 80 -11.78 3.39 -7.53
N ASP A 81 -11.15 2.36 -8.08
CA ASP A 81 -9.97 2.50 -8.95
C ASP A 81 -8.86 3.39 -8.35
N LEU A 82 -8.57 3.20 -7.06
CA LEU A 82 -7.60 4.02 -6.35
C LEU A 82 -6.16 3.66 -6.70
N ALA A 83 -5.88 2.40 -7.08
CA ALA A 83 -4.54 1.93 -7.44
C ALA A 83 -4.59 0.66 -8.29
N ASP A 84 -3.48 0.41 -9.02
CA ASP A 84 -3.29 -0.75 -9.89
C ASP A 84 -2.57 -1.90 -9.18
N HIS A 85 -2.04 -1.65 -7.96
CA HIS A 85 -1.27 -2.60 -7.17
C HIS A 85 -1.41 -2.29 -5.68
N ILE A 86 -1.55 -3.32 -4.85
CA ILE A 86 -1.59 -3.21 -3.39
C ILE A 86 -0.34 -3.88 -2.78
N ASP A 87 0.41 -3.14 -1.97
CA ASP A 87 1.51 -3.66 -1.17
C ASP A 87 1.14 -3.63 0.32
N ILE A 88 1.40 -4.71 1.08
CA ILE A 88 1.12 -4.75 2.52
C ILE A 88 2.45 -4.70 3.28
N ASN A 89 2.57 -3.73 4.19
CA ASN A 89 3.77 -3.52 4.99
C ASN A 89 3.81 -4.44 6.20
N PHE A 90 4.76 -5.37 6.20
CA PHE A 90 5.10 -6.25 7.32
C PHE A 90 6.53 -6.05 7.83
N GLY A 91 7.21 -4.98 7.41
CA GLY A 91 8.61 -4.73 7.75
C GLY A 91 8.87 -3.46 8.58
N CYS A 92 7.86 -2.63 8.82
CA CYS A 92 8.05 -1.37 9.55
C CYS A 92 8.41 -1.64 11.03
N PRO A 93 9.63 -1.23 11.51
CA PRO A 93 10.07 -1.51 12.88
C PRO A 93 9.65 -0.44 13.89
N VAL A 94 9.03 0.65 13.45
CA VAL A 94 8.73 1.81 14.29
C VAL A 94 7.84 1.41 15.49
N PRO A 95 8.18 1.80 16.73
CA PRO A 95 7.41 1.41 17.92
C PRO A 95 5.92 1.73 17.87
N LYS A 96 5.52 2.83 17.23
CA LYS A 96 4.12 3.21 17.03
C LYS A 96 3.35 2.13 16.24
N VAL A 97 4.02 1.41 15.34
CA VAL A 97 3.48 0.36 14.48
C VAL A 97 3.56 -0.99 15.18
N THR A 98 4.74 -1.37 15.69
CA THR A 98 5.00 -2.69 16.26
C THR A 98 4.30 -2.91 17.62
N ARG A 99 4.14 -1.88 18.45
CA ARG A 99 3.36 -1.97 19.70
C ARG A 99 1.88 -2.30 19.46
N ARG A 100 1.35 -1.99 18.29
CA ARG A 100 0.00 -2.38 17.85
C ARG A 100 -0.05 -3.78 17.23
N GLY A 101 1.09 -4.45 17.17
CA GLY A 101 1.23 -5.80 16.62
C GLY A 101 1.29 -5.87 15.11
N GLY A 102 1.55 -4.75 14.44
CA GLY A 102 1.69 -4.66 12.98
C GLY A 102 3.13 -4.45 12.52
N GLY A 103 3.33 -4.16 11.24
CA GLY A 103 4.66 -4.03 10.64
C GLY A 103 5.53 -5.25 10.93
N ALA A 104 6.77 -5.05 11.34
CA ALA A 104 7.73 -6.12 11.63
C ALA A 104 7.31 -7.09 12.77
N ALA A 105 6.34 -6.73 13.60
CA ALA A 105 5.82 -7.61 14.65
C ALA A 105 4.76 -8.61 14.14
N LEU A 106 4.15 -8.35 12.99
CA LEU A 106 3.03 -9.16 12.50
C LEU A 106 3.44 -10.56 12.00
N PRO A 107 4.57 -10.75 11.29
CA PRO A 107 4.99 -12.08 10.80
C PRO A 107 5.16 -13.12 11.91
N TYR A 108 5.45 -12.70 13.15
CA TYR A 108 5.50 -13.62 14.30
C TYR A 108 4.13 -14.17 14.66
N LYS A 109 3.05 -13.50 14.27
CA LYS A 109 1.66 -13.93 14.47
C LYS A 109 1.16 -14.68 13.22
N ARG A 110 1.74 -15.82 12.91
CA ARG A 110 1.56 -16.56 11.65
C ARG A 110 0.10 -16.67 11.19
N ARG A 111 -0.81 -17.02 12.13
CA ARG A 111 -2.24 -17.15 11.82
C ARG A 111 -2.86 -15.84 11.36
N LEU A 112 -2.60 -14.74 12.10
CA LEU A 112 -3.11 -13.41 11.77
C LEU A 112 -2.51 -12.91 10.43
N PHE A 113 -1.21 -13.15 10.23
CA PHE A 113 -0.53 -12.85 8.96
C PHE A 113 -1.24 -13.51 7.78
N SER A 114 -1.47 -14.85 7.84
CA SER A 114 -2.17 -15.58 6.78
C SER A 114 -3.59 -15.05 6.56
N GLN A 115 -4.31 -14.72 7.63
CA GLN A 115 -5.68 -14.19 7.54
C GLN A 115 -5.72 -12.82 6.84
N ILE A 116 -4.75 -11.94 7.12
CA ILE A 116 -4.65 -10.62 6.50
C ILE A 116 -4.34 -10.75 5.00
N VAL A 117 -3.32 -11.56 4.65
CA VAL A 117 -2.97 -11.79 3.24
C VAL A 117 -4.15 -12.40 2.48
N ALA A 118 -4.80 -13.43 3.04
CA ALA A 118 -5.97 -14.06 2.44
C ALA A 118 -7.14 -13.08 2.28
N ALA A 119 -7.33 -12.15 3.22
CA ALA A 119 -8.38 -11.12 3.12
C ALA A 119 -8.12 -10.17 1.94
N ALA A 120 -6.88 -9.69 1.78
CA ALA A 120 -6.52 -8.82 0.67
C ALA A 120 -6.67 -9.54 -0.68
N VAL A 121 -6.17 -10.77 -0.79
CA VAL A 121 -6.28 -11.59 -2.01
C VAL A 121 -7.74 -11.83 -2.40
N ARG A 122 -8.60 -12.19 -1.43
CA ARG A 122 -10.03 -12.34 -1.72
C ARG A 122 -10.70 -11.05 -2.20
N ALA A 123 -10.29 -9.90 -1.65
CA ALA A 123 -10.85 -8.62 -2.05
C ALA A 123 -10.48 -8.23 -3.49
N THR A 124 -9.35 -8.72 -3.99
CA THR A 124 -8.87 -8.47 -5.37
C THR A 124 -9.18 -9.62 -6.34
N GLU A 125 -9.87 -10.67 -5.88
CA GLU A 125 -10.19 -11.83 -6.71
C GLU A 125 -11.03 -11.43 -7.93
N GLY A 126 -10.66 -11.94 -9.11
CA GLY A 126 -11.33 -11.62 -10.37
C GLY A 126 -10.96 -10.24 -10.95
N THR A 127 -9.99 -9.54 -10.39
CA THR A 127 -9.46 -8.26 -10.88
C THR A 127 -8.02 -8.39 -11.36
N SER A 128 -7.49 -7.34 -12.01
CA SER A 128 -6.10 -7.26 -12.43
C SER A 128 -5.16 -6.67 -11.35
N VAL A 129 -5.67 -6.39 -10.13
CA VAL A 129 -4.90 -5.74 -9.07
C VAL A 129 -4.14 -6.78 -8.23
N PRO A 130 -2.82 -6.92 -8.40
CA PRO A 130 -2.03 -7.85 -7.62
C PRO A 130 -1.81 -7.34 -6.19
N VAL A 131 -1.61 -8.31 -5.28
CA VAL A 131 -1.24 -8.05 -3.88
C VAL A 131 0.17 -8.56 -3.61
N THR A 132 1.03 -7.69 -3.09
CA THR A 132 2.36 -8.05 -2.60
C THR A 132 2.51 -7.80 -1.11
N VAL A 133 3.57 -8.33 -0.54
CA VAL A 133 3.93 -8.12 0.87
C VAL A 133 5.40 -7.71 0.96
N LYS A 134 5.71 -6.75 1.83
CA LYS A 134 7.07 -6.28 2.09
C LYS A 134 7.44 -6.56 3.56
N PHE A 135 8.55 -7.29 3.74
CA PHE A 135 9.15 -7.61 5.03
C PHE A 135 10.28 -6.65 5.39
#